data_82ec61d06d2faa5d154b86d9d9539a37
#
_entry.id   82ec61d06d2faa5d154b86d9d9539a37
#
_cell.length_a   1.000
_cell.length_b   1.000
_cell.length_c   1.000
_cell.angle_alpha   90.00
_cell.angle_beta   90.00
_cell.angle_gamma   90.00
#
_symmetry.space_group_name_H-M   'P 1'
#
loop_
_entity.id
_entity.type
_entity.pdbx_description
1 polymer ?
#
loop_
_entity_poly.entity_id
_entity_poly.type
_entity_poly.pdbx_seq_one_letter_code
_entity_poly.pdbx_strand_id
1 'polypeptide(L)'
;MLTKRIASVVAAFACLVFASTAVAASPAVPEDRVGLAKDLIYFVFPDRYLNGDTSNDKYPGYDPKDTAFFHGGDLKGLTGTCTAGDNGLARIKKLGFTAVWVTPLVVQQKPTPYGAGYHGYWGVDFLNVDPHLGTNADMAAFAECAKKLGLKLILDVVTNHTGDVIAYKEKDAFIPSDLTNAKNPAWLNDLNNYHNVGDMNSCWGDGSCMQLGDFYGLDDIATEKPVVYNGWADVYGKWIKDYGLSGFRVDTARHVDDNFFKNWSPQIDAAAKSVGIDNFTIFGKCGM
;
A
#
# COMPACT_ATOMS: atom_id res chain seq x y z
N MET A 1 18.24 80.34 55.42
CA MET A 1 19.21 79.31 55.04
C MET A 1 18.42 78.11 54.49
N LEU A 2 18.39 77.96 53.18
CA LEU A 2 17.58 76.98 52.48
C LEU A 2 18.52 75.87 51.91
N THR A 3 18.41 74.72 52.43
CA THR A 3 19.17 73.54 51.89
C THR A 3 18.26 72.77 50.93
N LYS A 4 18.60 72.81 49.65
CA LYS A 4 17.96 72.04 48.60
C LYS A 4 18.46 70.59 48.65
N ARG A 5 17.52 69.67 48.77
CA ARG A 5 17.82 68.24 48.58
C ARG A 5 17.55 67.89 47.11
N ILE A 6 18.56 67.40 46.44
CA ILE A 6 18.51 66.86 45.08
C ILE A 6 18.17 65.37 45.20
N ALA A 7 17.05 64.94 44.67
CA ALA A 7 16.68 63.55 44.55
C ALA A 7 17.15 62.99 43.22
N SER A 8 18.07 62.02 43.27
CA SER A 8 18.55 61.31 42.09
C SER A 8 17.56 60.19 41.77
N VAL A 9 16.97 60.24 40.60
CA VAL A 9 16.13 59.14 40.03
C VAL A 9 17.06 58.19 39.28
N VAL A 10 17.22 56.99 39.79
CA VAL A 10 17.92 55.93 39.08
C VAL A 10 16.86 55.17 38.25
N ALA A 11 16.97 55.30 36.91
CA ALA A 11 16.13 54.53 35.98
C ALA A 11 16.81 53.18 35.77
N ALA A 12 16.17 52.11 36.28
CA ALA A 12 16.59 50.73 36.02
C ALA A 12 16.06 50.30 34.65
N PHE A 13 16.97 50.14 33.67
CA PHE A 13 16.67 49.51 32.38
C PHE A 13 16.64 48.00 32.56
N ALA A 14 15.46 47.38 32.56
CA ALA A 14 15.32 45.95 32.52
C ALA A 14 15.53 45.46 31.09
N CYS A 15 16.69 44.86 30.78
CA CYS A 15 16.92 44.13 29.54
C CYS A 15 16.13 42.82 29.55
N LEU A 16 15.01 42.78 28.83
CA LEU A 16 14.31 41.54 28.51
C LEU A 16 15.17 40.74 27.49
N VAL A 17 15.86 39.72 27.99
CA VAL A 17 16.51 38.72 27.15
C VAL A 17 15.41 37.77 26.65
N PHE A 18 15.03 37.96 25.38
CA PHE A 18 14.22 36.95 24.68
C PHE A 18 15.13 35.73 24.44
N ALA A 19 14.94 34.67 25.23
CA ALA A 19 15.51 33.39 24.93
C ALA A 19 14.80 32.83 23.69
N SER A 20 15.43 32.94 22.53
CA SER A 20 15.01 32.21 21.32
C SER A 20 15.17 30.72 21.63
N THR A 21 14.06 30.03 21.83
CA THR A 21 14.08 28.57 21.81
C THR A 21 14.45 28.12 20.40
N ALA A 22 15.70 27.74 20.21
CA ALA A 22 16.11 27.09 18.99
C ALA A 22 15.28 25.81 18.85
N VAL A 23 14.36 25.78 17.88
CA VAL A 23 13.72 24.53 17.47
C VAL A 23 14.85 23.64 16.98
N ALA A 24 15.09 22.54 17.71
CA ALA A 24 16.07 21.57 17.30
C ALA A 24 15.69 21.09 15.88
N ALA A 25 16.57 21.30 14.91
CA ALA A 25 16.39 20.76 13.58
C ALA A 25 16.26 19.25 13.71
N SER A 26 15.23 18.68 13.08
CA SER A 26 15.10 17.22 13.00
C SER A 26 16.42 16.65 12.46
N PRO A 27 16.93 15.55 13.04
CA PRO A 27 18.17 14.95 12.57
C PRO A 27 18.03 14.66 11.06
N ALA A 28 19.02 15.08 10.29
CA ALA A 28 19.03 14.79 8.86
C ALA A 28 19.01 13.28 8.65
N VAL A 29 18.11 12.80 7.78
CA VAL A 29 18.08 11.38 7.39
C VAL A 29 19.41 11.07 6.72
N PRO A 30 20.15 10.02 7.16
CA PRO A 30 21.39 9.63 6.52
C PRO A 30 21.21 9.44 5.00
N GLU A 31 22.21 9.80 4.22
CA GLU A 31 22.13 9.82 2.75
C GLU A 31 21.88 8.44 2.15
N ASP A 32 22.34 7.39 2.83
CA ASP A 32 22.11 5.97 2.54
C ASP A 32 20.67 5.50 2.83
N ARG A 33 19.86 6.29 3.55
CA ARG A 33 18.46 6.00 3.88
C ARG A 33 17.45 6.92 3.19
N VAL A 34 17.86 7.63 2.16
CA VAL A 34 16.98 8.61 1.50
C VAL A 34 15.80 7.92 0.78
N GLY A 35 15.96 6.66 0.34
CA GLY A 35 14.88 5.88 -0.27
C GLY A 35 14.12 6.66 -1.35
N LEU A 36 12.82 6.87 -1.10
CA LEU A 36 11.92 7.62 -2.00
C LEU A 36 11.80 9.12 -1.66
N ALA A 37 12.54 9.64 -0.69
CA ALA A 37 12.35 11.01 -0.18
C ALA A 37 12.64 12.12 -1.23
N LYS A 38 13.40 11.80 -2.29
CA LYS A 38 13.72 12.74 -3.40
C LYS A 38 12.89 12.45 -4.65
N ASP A 39 11.97 11.49 -4.61
CA ASP A 39 11.22 11.07 -5.78
C ASP A 39 9.92 11.87 -5.95
N LEU A 40 9.57 12.13 -7.19
CA LEU A 40 8.25 12.57 -7.60
C LEU A 40 7.45 11.33 -8.00
N ILE A 41 6.40 11.04 -7.22
CA ILE A 41 5.63 9.81 -7.34
C ILE A 41 4.36 10.07 -8.17
N TYR A 42 4.18 9.30 -9.23
CA TYR A 42 2.93 9.23 -10.00
C TYR A 42 2.08 8.08 -9.48
N PHE A 43 0.96 8.40 -8.83
CA PHE A 43 -0.02 7.40 -8.40
C PHE A 43 -1.00 7.06 -9.52
N VAL A 44 -1.28 5.78 -9.72
CA VAL A 44 -2.16 5.32 -10.80
C VAL A 44 -2.97 4.08 -10.43
N PHE A 45 -4.24 4.10 -10.84
CA PHE A 45 -5.07 2.90 -10.98
C PHE A 45 -4.89 2.36 -12.39
N PRO A 46 -4.29 1.18 -12.60
CA PRO A 46 -4.11 0.63 -13.95
C PRO A 46 -5.42 0.55 -14.73
N ASP A 47 -6.49 0.05 -14.09
CA ASP A 47 -7.82 -0.06 -14.69
C ASP A 47 -8.39 1.26 -15.23
N ARG A 48 -7.96 2.40 -14.68
CA ARG A 48 -8.44 3.74 -15.04
C ARG A 48 -7.46 4.51 -15.92
N TYR A 49 -6.37 3.88 -16.37
CA TYR A 49 -5.35 4.59 -17.14
C TYR A 49 -5.56 4.47 -18.65
N LEU A 50 -5.29 3.33 -19.23
CA LEU A 50 -5.44 3.07 -20.67
C LEU A 50 -5.66 1.58 -20.91
N ASN A 51 -6.66 1.24 -21.72
CA ASN A 51 -6.88 -0.10 -22.21
C ASN A 51 -5.87 -0.41 -23.33
N GLY A 52 -4.89 -1.25 -23.03
CA GLY A 52 -3.85 -1.68 -23.96
C GLY A 52 -4.12 -3.06 -24.57
N ASP A 53 -5.05 -3.83 -23.98
CA ASP A 53 -5.41 -5.17 -24.40
C ASP A 53 -6.92 -5.45 -24.23
N THR A 54 -7.72 -5.15 -25.23
CA THR A 54 -9.16 -5.41 -25.17
C THR A 54 -9.55 -6.89 -25.07
N SER A 55 -8.60 -7.82 -25.17
CA SER A 55 -8.88 -9.25 -25.01
C SER A 55 -9.20 -9.65 -23.58
N ASN A 56 -8.80 -8.83 -22.59
CA ASN A 56 -9.09 -9.03 -21.17
C ASN A 56 -10.42 -8.40 -20.71
N ASP A 57 -11.07 -7.59 -21.53
CA ASP A 57 -12.39 -6.97 -21.26
C ASP A 57 -13.53 -8.01 -21.12
N LYS A 58 -13.29 -9.24 -21.47
CA LYS A 58 -14.28 -10.34 -21.43
C LYS A 58 -14.52 -10.93 -20.03
N TYR A 59 -13.68 -10.57 -19.06
CA TYR A 59 -13.83 -11.11 -17.72
C TYR A 59 -15.04 -10.52 -16.97
N PRO A 60 -15.68 -11.30 -16.08
CA PRO A 60 -16.83 -10.81 -15.32
C PRO A 60 -16.50 -9.58 -14.48
N GLY A 61 -17.36 -8.58 -14.50
CA GLY A 61 -17.14 -7.31 -13.80
C GLY A 61 -16.58 -6.19 -14.69
N TYR A 62 -16.45 -6.41 -15.99
CA TYR A 62 -16.20 -5.34 -16.95
C TYR A 62 -17.49 -4.60 -17.29
N ASP A 63 -17.59 -3.34 -16.90
CA ASP A 63 -18.63 -2.39 -17.32
C ASP A 63 -18.08 -0.95 -17.26
N PRO A 64 -17.56 -0.41 -18.37
CA PRO A 64 -16.97 0.92 -18.40
C PRO A 64 -17.96 2.08 -18.23
N LYS A 65 -19.26 1.78 -18.10
CA LYS A 65 -20.30 2.78 -17.84
C LYS A 65 -20.61 2.90 -16.34
N ASP A 66 -20.27 1.90 -15.55
CA ASP A 66 -20.47 1.90 -14.10
C ASP A 66 -19.14 2.09 -13.38
N THR A 67 -19.05 3.15 -12.56
CA THR A 67 -17.85 3.52 -11.83
C THR A 67 -17.38 2.48 -10.81
N ALA A 68 -18.27 1.57 -10.38
CA ALA A 68 -17.96 0.50 -9.43
C ALA A 68 -17.37 -0.76 -10.10
N PHE A 69 -17.25 -0.79 -11.43
CA PHE A 69 -16.79 -1.94 -12.18
C PHE A 69 -15.48 -1.67 -12.93
N PHE A 70 -14.87 -2.71 -13.54
CA PHE A 70 -13.68 -2.57 -14.35
C PHE A 70 -13.97 -1.79 -15.63
N HIS A 71 -13.04 -0.90 -16.02
CA HIS A 71 -13.12 -0.09 -17.23
C HIS A 71 -12.13 -0.53 -18.32
N GLY A 72 -11.32 -1.55 -18.06
CA GLY A 72 -10.42 -2.17 -19.04
C GLY A 72 -9.03 -1.55 -19.16
N GLY A 73 -8.67 -0.58 -18.35
CA GLY A 73 -7.27 -0.17 -18.25
C GLY A 73 -6.42 -1.32 -17.70
N ASP A 74 -5.18 -1.47 -18.19
CA ASP A 74 -4.36 -2.65 -17.92
C ASP A 74 -2.86 -2.35 -17.91
N LEU A 75 -2.04 -3.37 -17.58
CA LEU A 75 -0.58 -3.25 -17.54
C LEU A 75 0.03 -2.95 -18.92
N LYS A 76 -0.56 -3.44 -20.01
CA LYS A 76 -0.07 -3.12 -21.37
C LYS A 76 -0.29 -1.65 -21.69
N GLY A 77 -1.47 -1.12 -21.37
CA GLY A 77 -1.77 0.30 -21.54
C GLY A 77 -0.89 1.20 -20.67
N LEU A 78 -0.66 0.80 -19.41
CA LEU A 78 0.22 1.53 -18.50
C LEU A 78 1.70 1.42 -18.88
N THR A 79 2.16 0.29 -19.42
CA THR A 79 3.51 0.13 -19.97
C THR A 79 3.72 1.01 -21.19
N GLY A 80 2.77 1.01 -22.09
CA GLY A 80 2.87 1.67 -23.39
C GLY A 80 3.98 1.07 -24.25
N THR A 81 4.56 1.88 -25.13
CA THR A 81 5.63 1.44 -26.05
C THR A 81 7.00 1.36 -25.41
N CYS A 82 7.17 1.81 -24.18
CA CYS A 82 8.45 1.91 -23.47
C CYS A 82 9.55 2.72 -24.21
N THR A 83 9.15 3.56 -25.12
CA THR A 83 10.05 4.47 -25.87
C THR A 83 9.56 5.90 -25.71
N ALA A 84 10.28 6.85 -26.27
CA ALA A 84 9.88 8.27 -26.25
C ALA A 84 8.41 8.38 -26.69
N GLY A 85 7.48 8.67 -25.74
CA GLY A 85 6.15 8.45 -26.04
C GLY A 85 5.10 9.36 -25.47
N ASP A 86 3.98 9.20 -26.06
CA ASP A 86 2.77 9.95 -25.78
C ASP A 86 1.87 9.22 -24.79
N ASN A 87 2.23 7.99 -24.37
CA ASN A 87 1.48 7.17 -23.44
C ASN A 87 2.38 6.36 -22.47
N GLY A 88 1.77 5.71 -21.50
CA GLY A 88 2.39 4.77 -20.58
C GLY A 88 3.52 5.38 -19.76
N LEU A 89 4.44 4.51 -19.34
CA LEU A 89 5.59 4.87 -18.49
C LEU A 89 6.49 5.94 -19.11
N ALA A 90 6.69 5.92 -20.44
CA ALA A 90 7.51 6.92 -21.13
C ALA A 90 6.91 8.33 -21.01
N ARG A 91 5.58 8.46 -21.08
CA ARG A 91 4.89 9.74 -20.84
C ARG A 91 5.04 10.18 -19.39
N ILE A 92 4.87 9.28 -18.44
CA ILE A 92 5.03 9.58 -17.00
C ILE A 92 6.46 10.09 -16.73
N LYS A 93 7.48 9.43 -17.29
CA LYS A 93 8.86 9.90 -17.22
C LYS A 93 9.07 11.27 -17.84
N LYS A 94 8.48 11.52 -19.02
CA LYS A 94 8.56 12.82 -19.73
C LYS A 94 7.94 13.96 -18.92
N LEU A 95 6.93 13.68 -18.09
CA LEU A 95 6.32 14.64 -17.17
C LEU A 95 7.19 14.97 -15.95
N GLY A 96 8.34 14.30 -15.78
CA GLY A 96 9.29 14.56 -14.71
C GLY A 96 9.16 13.66 -13.49
N PHE A 97 8.24 12.70 -13.49
CA PHE A 97 8.13 11.72 -12.40
C PHE A 97 9.33 10.77 -12.38
N THR A 98 9.69 10.33 -11.17
CA THR A 98 10.82 9.43 -10.94
C THR A 98 10.42 8.11 -10.33
N ALA A 99 9.18 8.01 -9.85
CA ALA A 99 8.59 6.78 -9.34
C ALA A 99 7.12 6.66 -9.78
N VAL A 100 6.65 5.42 -9.89
CA VAL A 100 5.23 5.09 -10.17
C VAL A 100 4.72 4.22 -9.04
N TRP A 101 3.62 4.62 -8.42
CA TRP A 101 2.89 3.84 -7.44
C TRP A 101 1.60 3.32 -8.08
N VAL A 102 1.49 1.99 -8.16
CA VAL A 102 0.30 1.30 -8.70
C VAL A 102 -0.53 0.70 -7.56
N THR A 103 -1.86 0.73 -7.70
CA THR A 103 -2.76 -0.01 -6.80
C THR A 103 -2.46 -1.50 -6.83
N PRO A 104 -2.97 -2.32 -5.87
CA PRO A 104 -2.67 -3.74 -5.85
C PRO A 104 -3.07 -4.42 -7.16
N LEU A 105 -2.20 -5.30 -7.65
CA LEU A 105 -2.34 -5.95 -8.96
C LEU A 105 -2.83 -7.40 -8.85
N VAL A 106 -3.03 -7.90 -7.65
CA VAL A 106 -3.37 -9.29 -7.33
C VAL A 106 -4.79 -9.65 -7.77
N VAL A 107 -5.06 -10.94 -7.97
CA VAL A 107 -6.40 -11.41 -8.37
C VAL A 107 -7.44 -11.05 -7.33
N GLN A 108 -8.54 -10.47 -7.78
CA GLN A 108 -9.64 -10.01 -6.93
C GLN A 108 -10.71 -11.08 -6.75
N GLN A 109 -11.50 -10.95 -5.69
CA GLN A 109 -12.72 -11.75 -5.55
C GLN A 109 -13.67 -11.55 -6.73
N LYS A 110 -14.60 -12.49 -6.90
CA LYS A 110 -15.63 -12.38 -7.94
C LYS A 110 -16.45 -11.09 -7.77
N PRO A 111 -16.87 -10.46 -8.87
CA PRO A 111 -17.75 -9.30 -8.82
C PRO A 111 -19.04 -9.59 -8.05
N THR A 112 -19.50 -8.60 -7.31
CA THR A 112 -20.79 -8.59 -6.62
C THR A 112 -21.79 -7.76 -7.44
N PRO A 113 -23.10 -7.79 -7.11
CA PRO A 113 -24.08 -6.89 -7.72
C PRO A 113 -23.77 -5.38 -7.48
N TYR A 114 -22.90 -5.07 -6.54
CA TYR A 114 -22.56 -3.70 -6.13
C TYR A 114 -21.22 -3.22 -6.65
N GLY A 115 -20.42 -4.07 -7.29
CA GLY A 115 -19.14 -3.70 -7.85
C GLY A 115 -18.14 -4.84 -8.02
N ALA A 116 -17.00 -4.49 -8.56
CA ALA A 116 -15.86 -5.38 -8.79
C ALA A 116 -14.58 -4.81 -8.18
N GLY A 117 -13.56 -5.65 -8.00
CA GLY A 117 -12.30 -5.29 -7.38
C GLY A 117 -11.35 -4.46 -8.26
N TYR A 118 -11.84 -3.58 -9.14
CA TYR A 118 -11.05 -2.78 -10.08
C TYR A 118 -9.93 -1.97 -9.41
N HIS A 119 -10.11 -1.67 -8.14
CA HIS A 119 -9.16 -0.89 -7.32
C HIS A 119 -8.03 -1.74 -6.72
N GLY A 120 -8.15 -3.08 -6.72
CA GLY A 120 -7.12 -4.00 -6.25
C GLY A 120 -7.18 -4.40 -4.78
N TYR A 121 -8.13 -3.89 -3.98
CA TYR A 121 -8.14 -4.10 -2.52
C TYR A 121 -8.99 -5.29 -2.04
N TRP A 122 -9.54 -6.10 -2.94
CA TRP A 122 -10.34 -7.29 -2.63
C TRP A 122 -9.61 -8.57 -3.05
N GLY A 123 -8.31 -8.64 -2.73
CA GLY A 123 -7.42 -9.71 -3.19
C GLY A 123 -7.79 -11.09 -2.64
N VAL A 124 -7.72 -12.11 -3.50
CA VAL A 124 -7.87 -13.53 -3.14
C VAL A 124 -6.67 -14.38 -3.60
N ASP A 125 -6.04 -14.06 -4.73
CA ASP A 125 -4.79 -14.72 -5.13
C ASP A 125 -3.66 -13.69 -5.18
N PHE A 126 -2.78 -13.76 -4.20
CA PHE A 126 -1.69 -12.80 -4.00
C PHE A 126 -0.40 -13.15 -4.74
N LEU A 127 -0.39 -14.25 -5.49
CA LEU A 127 0.78 -14.69 -6.26
C LEU A 127 0.68 -14.38 -7.74
N ASN A 128 -0.53 -14.02 -8.22
CA ASN A 128 -0.79 -13.78 -9.62
C ASN A 128 -1.41 -12.41 -9.87
N VAL A 129 -1.13 -11.84 -11.04
CA VAL A 129 -1.77 -10.62 -11.54
C VAL A 129 -3.22 -10.92 -11.90
N ASP A 130 -4.12 -9.99 -11.57
CA ASP A 130 -5.53 -10.07 -11.93
C ASP A 130 -5.70 -10.11 -13.46
N PRO A 131 -6.48 -11.05 -14.00
CA PRO A 131 -6.63 -11.20 -15.44
C PRO A 131 -7.24 -9.99 -16.15
N HIS A 132 -7.98 -9.11 -15.46
CA HIS A 132 -8.42 -7.83 -16.03
C HIS A 132 -7.26 -6.87 -16.26
N LEU A 133 -6.19 -6.97 -15.47
CA LEU A 133 -5.01 -6.12 -15.57
C LEU A 133 -3.91 -6.73 -16.43
N GLY A 134 -3.99 -8.03 -16.74
CA GLY A 134 -2.99 -8.74 -17.54
C GLY A 134 -2.50 -10.02 -16.90
N THR A 135 -1.23 -10.33 -17.12
CA THR A 135 -0.56 -11.54 -16.64
C THR A 135 0.71 -11.22 -15.85
N ASN A 136 1.28 -12.22 -15.17
CA ASN A 136 2.61 -12.07 -14.54
C ASN A 136 3.71 -11.71 -15.57
N ALA A 137 3.56 -12.11 -16.84
CA ALA A 137 4.48 -11.72 -17.90
C ALA A 137 4.31 -10.25 -18.29
N ASP A 138 3.08 -9.71 -18.29
CA ASP A 138 2.84 -8.28 -18.52
C ASP A 138 3.40 -7.44 -17.38
N MET A 139 3.32 -7.94 -16.11
CA MET A 139 3.97 -7.29 -14.97
C MET A 139 5.50 -7.29 -15.11
N ALA A 140 6.10 -8.38 -15.58
CA ALA A 140 7.54 -8.43 -15.83
C ALA A 140 7.96 -7.42 -16.91
N ALA A 141 7.19 -7.31 -18.00
CA ALA A 141 7.43 -6.33 -19.07
C ALA A 141 7.27 -4.88 -18.57
N PHE A 142 6.27 -4.62 -17.71
CA PHE A 142 6.07 -3.33 -17.07
C PHE A 142 7.26 -2.94 -16.18
N ALA A 143 7.74 -3.88 -15.34
CA ALA A 143 8.89 -3.67 -14.47
C ALA A 143 10.18 -3.42 -15.26
N GLU A 144 10.42 -4.21 -16.33
CA GLU A 144 11.58 -4.01 -17.20
C GLU A 144 11.52 -2.64 -17.91
N CYS A 145 10.36 -2.23 -18.37
CA CYS A 145 10.17 -0.91 -18.97
C CYS A 145 10.46 0.21 -17.97
N ALA A 146 9.92 0.13 -16.76
CA ALA A 146 10.20 1.09 -15.70
C ALA A 146 11.70 1.20 -15.42
N LYS A 147 12.39 0.06 -15.31
CA LYS A 147 13.84 -0.01 -15.11
C LYS A 147 14.60 0.67 -16.26
N LYS A 148 14.26 0.40 -17.51
CA LYS A 148 14.87 1.06 -18.70
C LYS A 148 14.71 2.58 -18.69
N LEU A 149 13.58 3.07 -18.21
CA LEU A 149 13.27 4.49 -18.11
C LEU A 149 13.83 5.15 -16.83
N GLY A 150 14.46 4.39 -15.93
CA GLY A 150 14.92 4.87 -14.63
C GLY A 150 13.77 5.36 -13.74
N LEU A 151 12.64 4.65 -13.78
CA LEU A 151 11.49 4.83 -12.89
C LEU A 151 11.52 3.80 -11.79
N LYS A 152 11.38 4.22 -10.54
CA LYS A 152 11.16 3.34 -9.39
C LYS A 152 9.71 2.82 -9.39
N LEU A 153 9.51 1.57 -9.01
CA LEU A 153 8.18 0.99 -8.85
C LEU A 153 7.81 0.83 -7.39
N ILE A 154 6.66 1.35 -7.01
CA ILE A 154 6.04 1.19 -5.70
C ILE A 154 4.76 0.39 -5.90
N LEU A 155 4.67 -0.76 -5.25
CA LEU A 155 3.45 -1.56 -5.25
C LEU A 155 2.61 -1.23 -4.01
N ASP A 156 1.32 -1.02 -4.21
CA ASP A 156 0.36 -1.02 -3.12
C ASP A 156 0.12 -2.46 -2.65
N VAL A 157 0.17 -2.69 -1.35
CA VAL A 157 0.03 -4.02 -0.75
C VAL A 157 -0.98 -4.00 0.38
N VAL A 158 -1.75 -5.08 0.47
CA VAL A 158 -2.74 -5.29 1.52
C VAL A 158 -2.27 -6.43 2.41
N THR A 159 -2.10 -6.16 3.70
CA THR A 159 -1.65 -7.17 4.67
C THR A 159 -2.71 -7.45 5.73
N ASN A 160 -3.71 -6.58 5.86
CA ASN A 160 -4.74 -6.63 6.88
C ASN A 160 -5.86 -7.63 6.57
N HIS A 161 -6.28 -7.73 5.32
CA HIS A 161 -7.47 -8.47 4.92
C HIS A 161 -7.32 -9.14 3.56
N THR A 162 -8.22 -10.06 3.28
CA THR A 162 -8.45 -10.62 1.94
C THR A 162 -9.83 -10.21 1.42
N GLY A 163 -10.15 -10.61 0.20
CA GLY A 163 -11.53 -10.58 -0.30
C GLY A 163 -12.46 -11.37 0.59
N ASP A 164 -13.75 -11.04 0.56
CA ASP A 164 -14.86 -11.62 1.34
C ASP A 164 -15.13 -13.07 0.88
N VAL A 165 -14.67 -14.03 1.66
CA VAL A 165 -14.80 -15.49 1.44
C VAL A 165 -15.35 -16.19 2.68
N ILE A 166 -15.04 -15.67 3.88
CA ILE A 166 -15.49 -16.24 5.14
C ILE A 166 -16.94 -15.80 5.40
N ALA A 167 -17.81 -16.76 5.63
CA ALA A 167 -19.19 -16.51 6.00
C ALA A 167 -19.44 -16.79 7.48
N TYR A 168 -20.49 -16.21 8.02
CA TYR A 168 -20.87 -16.39 9.42
C TYR A 168 -22.27 -16.97 9.53
N LYS A 169 -22.41 -17.96 10.40
CA LYS A 169 -23.72 -18.43 10.88
C LYS A 169 -23.80 -18.09 12.36
N GLU A 170 -24.62 -17.09 12.70
CA GLU A 170 -24.62 -16.47 14.02
C GLU A 170 -23.22 -15.85 14.31
N LYS A 171 -22.40 -16.52 15.12
CA LYS A 171 -21.02 -16.12 15.45
C LYS A 171 -19.96 -17.09 14.94
N ASP A 172 -20.37 -18.19 14.34
CA ASP A 172 -19.46 -19.22 13.88
C ASP A 172 -19.00 -18.92 12.46
N ALA A 173 -17.72 -18.64 12.30
CA ALA A 173 -17.09 -18.43 11.00
C ALA A 173 -16.92 -19.75 10.26
N PHE A 174 -17.18 -19.76 8.96
CA PHE A 174 -16.94 -20.91 8.09
C PHE A 174 -16.59 -20.47 6.66
N ILE A 175 -15.89 -21.34 5.94
CA ILE A 175 -15.67 -21.14 4.51
C ILE A 175 -16.72 -21.96 3.75
N PRO A 176 -17.55 -21.34 2.88
CA PRO A 176 -18.48 -22.07 2.02
C PRO A 176 -17.79 -23.19 1.22
N SER A 177 -18.46 -24.31 1.03
CA SER A 177 -17.85 -25.52 0.44
C SER A 177 -17.33 -25.34 -0.98
N ASP A 178 -17.86 -24.39 -1.73
CA ASP A 178 -17.42 -24.01 -3.07
C ASP A 178 -16.25 -23.00 -3.07
N LEU A 179 -15.87 -22.47 -1.89
CA LEU A 179 -14.81 -21.48 -1.70
C LEU A 179 -13.63 -21.97 -0.86
N THR A 180 -13.57 -23.26 -0.51
CA THR A 180 -12.55 -23.84 0.39
C THR A 180 -11.11 -23.65 -0.06
N ASN A 181 -10.87 -23.38 -1.36
CA ASN A 181 -9.56 -23.11 -1.94
C ASN A 181 -9.59 -21.81 -2.77
N ALA A 182 -10.43 -20.86 -2.39
CA ALA A 182 -10.57 -19.61 -3.14
C ALA A 182 -9.38 -18.68 -3.03
N LYS A 183 -8.57 -18.85 -1.97
CA LYS A 183 -7.43 -17.97 -1.68
C LYS A 183 -6.11 -18.65 -1.98
N ASN A 184 -5.14 -17.86 -2.47
CA ASN A 184 -3.77 -18.28 -2.76
C ASN A 184 -2.78 -17.22 -2.23
N PRO A 185 -1.77 -17.61 -1.46
CA PRO A 185 -1.33 -18.98 -1.14
C PRO A 185 -2.24 -19.74 -0.17
N ALA A 186 -2.05 -21.06 -0.09
CA ALA A 186 -2.93 -22.00 0.60
C ALA A 186 -3.17 -21.69 2.08
N TRP A 187 -2.20 -21.10 2.79
CA TRP A 187 -2.35 -20.74 4.21
C TRP A 187 -3.46 -19.71 4.45
N LEU A 188 -3.88 -18.96 3.42
CA LEU A 188 -5.02 -18.04 3.49
C LEU A 188 -6.37 -18.74 3.52
N ASN A 189 -6.43 -20.06 3.31
CA ASN A 189 -7.68 -20.84 3.42
C ASN A 189 -7.86 -21.48 4.81
N ASP A 190 -6.98 -21.22 5.76
CA ASP A 190 -7.11 -21.69 7.15
C ASP A 190 -7.77 -20.61 8.02
N LEU A 191 -8.98 -20.89 8.52
CA LEU A 191 -9.73 -20.01 9.42
C LEU A 191 -8.95 -19.62 10.67
N ASN A 192 -8.02 -20.46 11.12
CA ASN A 192 -7.16 -20.11 12.26
C ASN A 192 -6.26 -18.91 12.01
N ASN A 193 -6.10 -18.48 10.76
CA ASN A 193 -5.30 -17.31 10.39
C ASN A 193 -6.11 -16.01 10.35
N TYR A 194 -7.37 -16.06 10.79
CA TYR A 194 -8.27 -14.90 10.85
C TYR A 194 -8.77 -14.68 12.27
N HIS A 195 -9.23 -13.47 12.57
CA HIS A 195 -9.82 -13.15 13.88
C HIS A 195 -11.24 -13.69 14.04
N ASN A 196 -12.01 -13.77 12.94
CA ASN A 196 -13.34 -14.36 12.89
C ASN A 196 -14.33 -13.75 13.89
N VAL A 197 -14.31 -12.43 14.06
CA VAL A 197 -15.22 -11.71 14.98
C VAL A 197 -16.33 -10.96 14.25
N GLY A 198 -16.37 -11.04 12.92
CA GLY A 198 -17.32 -10.32 12.07
C GLY A 198 -16.97 -8.87 11.85
N ASP A 199 -17.89 -8.12 11.25
CA ASP A 199 -17.67 -6.77 10.76
C ASP A 199 -17.39 -5.75 11.87
N MET A 200 -16.41 -4.88 11.66
CA MET A 200 -15.95 -3.84 12.59
C MET A 200 -16.85 -2.60 12.64
N ASN A 201 -17.98 -2.57 11.96
CA ASN A 201 -18.85 -1.40 11.82
C ASN A 201 -19.28 -0.72 13.13
N SER A 202 -19.33 -1.49 14.24
CA SER A 202 -19.74 -0.99 15.54
C SER A 202 -18.59 -0.43 16.39
N CYS A 203 -17.34 -0.52 15.92
CA CYS A 203 -16.15 -0.27 16.73
C CYS A 203 -15.21 0.80 16.17
N TRP A 204 -15.64 1.64 15.27
CA TRP A 204 -14.83 2.73 14.73
C TRP A 204 -14.30 3.64 15.85
N GLY A 205 -12.98 3.71 15.95
CA GLY A 205 -12.29 4.50 16.96
C GLY A 205 -11.82 3.72 18.20
N ASP A 206 -12.30 2.51 18.41
CA ASP A 206 -11.69 1.57 19.36
C ASP A 206 -10.52 0.86 18.67
N GLY A 207 -9.31 1.03 19.19
CA GLY A 207 -8.10 0.45 18.61
C GLY A 207 -8.17 -1.06 18.46
N SER A 208 -8.76 -1.78 19.43
CA SER A 208 -8.86 -3.24 19.39
C SER A 208 -9.80 -3.72 18.29
N CYS A 209 -10.95 -3.09 18.13
CA CYS A 209 -11.92 -3.43 17.09
C CYS A 209 -11.38 -3.18 15.67
N MET A 210 -10.59 -2.13 15.50
CA MET A 210 -10.00 -1.82 14.19
C MET A 210 -8.95 -2.85 13.75
N GLN A 211 -8.38 -3.60 14.68
CA GLN A 211 -7.39 -4.63 14.41
C GLN A 211 -7.96 -6.04 14.40
N LEU A 212 -9.21 -6.23 14.80
CA LEU A 212 -9.77 -7.57 15.02
C LEU A 212 -11.02 -7.86 14.17
N GLY A 213 -11.60 -6.86 13.52
CA GLY A 213 -12.87 -7.01 12.81
C GLY A 213 -12.75 -6.88 11.30
N ASP A 214 -13.64 -7.58 10.60
CA ASP A 214 -13.73 -7.58 9.14
C ASP A 214 -13.97 -6.17 8.61
N PHE A 215 -13.17 -5.78 7.63
CA PHE A 215 -13.20 -4.44 7.05
C PHE A 215 -14.29 -4.36 5.97
N TYR A 216 -15.52 -4.00 6.37
CA TYR A 216 -16.69 -3.98 5.47
C TYR A 216 -16.93 -5.32 4.78
N GLY A 217 -16.87 -6.42 5.53
CA GLY A 217 -17.02 -7.78 5.04
C GLY A 217 -15.76 -8.40 4.45
N LEU A 218 -14.66 -7.66 4.31
CA LEU A 218 -13.36 -8.21 3.89
C LEU A 218 -12.73 -8.97 5.06
N ASP A 219 -12.33 -10.22 4.83
CA ASP A 219 -11.90 -11.14 5.87
C ASP A 219 -10.64 -10.67 6.59
N ASP A 220 -10.75 -10.37 7.87
CA ASP A 220 -9.67 -9.80 8.69
C ASP A 220 -8.66 -10.85 9.13
N ILE A 221 -7.39 -10.62 8.78
CA ILE A 221 -6.29 -11.58 9.02
C ILE A 221 -5.66 -11.32 10.38
N ALA A 222 -5.42 -12.38 11.15
CA ALA A 222 -4.75 -12.33 12.45
C ALA A 222 -3.24 -12.03 12.29
N THR A 223 -2.93 -10.74 12.02
CA THR A 223 -1.61 -10.27 11.61
C THR A 223 -0.53 -10.42 12.69
N GLU A 224 -0.92 -10.62 13.94
CA GLU A 224 -0.01 -10.93 15.06
C GLU A 224 0.60 -12.34 14.99
N LYS A 225 0.01 -13.24 14.18
CA LYS A 225 0.43 -14.65 14.13
C LYS A 225 1.68 -14.87 13.28
N PRO A 226 2.64 -15.70 13.73
CA PRO A 226 3.86 -16.00 12.97
C PRO A 226 3.60 -16.56 11.57
N VAL A 227 2.61 -17.41 11.39
CA VAL A 227 2.25 -17.97 10.08
C VAL A 227 1.81 -16.87 9.11
N VAL A 228 1.16 -15.83 9.62
CA VAL A 228 0.64 -14.72 8.81
C VAL A 228 1.77 -13.78 8.40
N TYR A 229 2.55 -13.23 9.36
CA TYR A 229 3.61 -12.29 8.97
C TYR A 229 4.73 -12.94 8.16
N ASN A 230 5.03 -14.23 8.38
CA ASN A 230 5.99 -14.96 7.55
C ASN A 230 5.39 -15.27 6.17
N GLY A 231 4.11 -15.68 6.10
CA GLY A 231 3.42 -15.92 4.84
C GLY A 231 3.36 -14.66 3.95
N TRP A 232 3.07 -13.51 4.54
CA TRP A 232 3.14 -12.23 3.83
C TRP A 232 4.56 -11.83 3.42
N ALA A 233 5.58 -12.19 4.22
CA ALA A 233 6.96 -11.94 3.84
C ALA A 233 7.37 -12.78 2.62
N ASP A 234 6.92 -14.04 2.54
CA ASP A 234 7.15 -14.90 1.38
C ASP A 234 6.46 -14.35 0.12
N VAL A 235 5.18 -13.98 0.23
CA VAL A 235 4.39 -13.39 -0.87
C VAL A 235 5.07 -12.15 -1.41
N TYR A 236 5.25 -11.15 -0.57
CA TYR A 236 5.76 -9.84 -1.02
C TYR A 236 7.26 -9.86 -1.30
N GLY A 237 8.02 -10.73 -0.61
CA GLY A 237 9.40 -11.02 -0.96
C GLY A 237 9.55 -11.62 -2.36
N LYS A 238 8.59 -12.47 -2.80
CA LYS A 238 8.54 -12.97 -4.18
C LYS A 238 8.31 -11.84 -5.18
N TRP A 239 7.34 -10.95 -4.93
CA TRP A 239 7.08 -9.79 -5.81
C TRP A 239 8.31 -8.89 -5.96
N ILE A 240 9.07 -8.67 -4.88
CA ILE A 240 10.33 -7.90 -4.95
C ILE A 240 11.35 -8.60 -5.85
N LYS A 241 11.55 -9.91 -5.65
CA LYS A 241 12.54 -10.70 -6.38
C LYS A 241 12.21 -10.83 -7.87
N ASP A 242 10.93 -11.01 -8.18
CA ASP A 242 10.48 -11.22 -9.55
C ASP A 242 10.48 -9.92 -10.38
N TYR A 243 10.19 -8.78 -9.74
CA TYR A 243 9.91 -7.53 -10.46
C TYR A 243 10.83 -6.36 -10.08
N GLY A 244 11.73 -6.51 -9.11
CA GLY A 244 12.69 -5.46 -8.74
C GLY A 244 12.01 -4.21 -8.20
N LEU A 245 11.00 -4.37 -7.34
CA LEU A 245 10.24 -3.26 -6.75
C LEU A 245 11.13 -2.42 -5.85
N SER A 246 10.88 -1.11 -5.80
CA SER A 246 11.66 -0.15 -5.00
C SER A 246 10.99 0.21 -3.66
N GLY A 247 9.74 -0.15 -3.47
CA GLY A 247 9.02 0.11 -2.23
C GLY A 247 7.61 -0.46 -2.21
N PHE A 248 7.03 -0.46 -1.01
CA PHE A 248 5.63 -0.76 -0.76
C PHE A 248 4.91 0.43 -0.11
N ARG A 249 3.69 0.66 -0.57
CA ARG A 249 2.70 1.38 0.20
C ARG A 249 1.76 0.35 0.82
N VAL A 250 1.67 0.30 2.14
CA VAL A 250 0.82 -0.65 2.86
C VAL A 250 -0.54 -0.01 3.08
N ASP A 251 -1.58 -0.63 2.52
CA ASP A 251 -2.95 -0.22 2.78
C ASP A 251 -3.36 -0.61 4.20
N THR A 252 -4.32 0.14 4.75
CA THR A 252 -4.90 -0.13 6.08
C THR A 252 -3.86 -0.43 7.18
N ALA A 253 -2.66 0.18 7.11
CA ALA A 253 -1.57 -0.08 8.06
C ALA A 253 -1.97 0.17 9.54
N ARG A 254 -2.98 1.01 9.78
CA ARG A 254 -3.53 1.27 11.12
C ARG A 254 -4.34 0.08 11.67
N HIS A 255 -4.81 -0.80 10.82
CA HIS A 255 -5.64 -1.96 11.18
C HIS A 255 -4.79 -3.20 11.49
N VAL A 256 -3.52 -3.15 11.12
CA VAL A 256 -2.54 -4.23 11.31
C VAL A 256 -1.97 -4.17 12.74
N ASP A 257 -1.77 -5.33 13.37
CA ASP A 257 -1.12 -5.42 14.69
C ASP A 257 0.27 -4.77 14.69
N ASP A 258 0.60 -4.05 15.76
CA ASP A 258 1.88 -3.32 15.87
C ASP A 258 3.11 -4.24 15.77
N ASN A 259 3.00 -5.50 16.17
CA ASN A 259 4.11 -6.46 16.10
C ASN A 259 4.29 -7.05 14.70
N PHE A 260 3.28 -6.97 13.83
CA PHE A 260 3.40 -7.40 12.45
C PHE A 260 4.60 -6.70 11.76
N PHE A 261 4.64 -5.38 11.78
CA PHE A 261 5.70 -4.63 11.12
C PHE A 261 7.09 -4.89 11.71
N LYS A 262 7.18 -5.16 13.02
CA LYS A 262 8.45 -5.53 13.67
C LYS A 262 9.02 -6.84 13.13
N ASN A 263 8.15 -7.78 12.77
CA ASN A 263 8.53 -9.11 12.28
C ASN A 263 8.60 -9.18 10.74
N TRP A 264 7.67 -8.51 10.05
CA TRP A 264 7.55 -8.53 8.59
C TRP A 264 8.59 -7.64 7.89
N SER A 265 8.75 -6.38 8.34
CA SER A 265 9.61 -5.41 7.65
C SER A 265 11.07 -5.84 7.51
N PRO A 266 11.72 -6.45 8.53
CA PRO A 266 13.09 -6.95 8.36
C PRO A 266 13.21 -8.06 7.30
N GLN A 267 12.18 -8.90 7.14
CA GLN A 267 12.16 -9.96 6.13
C GLN A 267 12.03 -9.37 4.72
N ILE A 268 11.19 -8.34 4.55
CA ILE A 268 11.07 -7.60 3.30
C ILE A 268 12.38 -6.90 2.92
N ASP A 269 13.02 -6.25 3.90
CA ASP A 269 14.34 -5.62 3.69
C ASP A 269 15.41 -6.66 3.27
N ALA A 270 15.43 -7.82 3.91
CA ALA A 270 16.31 -8.92 3.53
C ALA A 270 16.02 -9.45 2.10
N ALA A 271 14.73 -9.57 1.73
CA ALA A 271 14.34 -9.97 0.38
C ALA A 271 14.80 -8.94 -0.67
N ALA A 272 14.64 -7.65 -0.40
CA ALA A 272 15.11 -6.57 -1.28
C ALA A 272 16.63 -6.58 -1.44
N LYS A 273 17.37 -6.69 -0.35
CA LYS A 273 18.84 -6.78 -0.35
C LYS A 273 19.34 -7.99 -1.12
N SER A 274 18.62 -9.12 -1.08
CA SER A 274 19.00 -10.34 -1.81
C SER A 274 19.05 -10.15 -3.33
N VAL A 275 18.40 -9.11 -3.86
CA VAL A 275 18.39 -8.75 -5.28
C VAL A 275 19.06 -7.40 -5.55
N GLY A 276 19.86 -6.88 -4.60
CA GLY A 276 20.67 -5.69 -4.76
C GLY A 276 19.90 -4.36 -4.57
N ILE A 277 18.78 -4.38 -3.84
CA ILE A 277 18.01 -3.20 -3.51
C ILE A 277 18.26 -2.85 -2.04
N ASP A 278 19.18 -1.90 -1.79
CA ASP A 278 19.63 -1.54 -0.44
C ASP A 278 18.70 -0.56 0.30
N ASN A 279 17.90 0.21 -0.44
CA ASN A 279 17.07 1.30 0.08
C ASN A 279 15.58 1.05 -0.22
N PHE A 280 15.08 -0.14 0.11
CA PHE A 280 13.66 -0.46 -0.04
C PHE A 280 12.82 0.37 0.92
N THR A 281 11.78 1.03 0.42
CA THR A 281 10.96 1.94 1.24
C THR A 281 9.60 1.33 1.52
N ILE A 282 9.21 1.30 2.79
CA ILE A 282 7.86 0.90 3.23
C ILE A 282 7.21 2.11 3.89
N PHE A 283 6.00 2.46 3.45
CA PHE A 283 5.17 3.47 4.08
C PHE A 283 3.71 3.04 4.12
N GLY A 284 2.98 3.48 5.12
CA GLY A 284 1.62 3.02 5.38
C GLY A 284 0.59 4.15 5.34
N LYS A 285 -0.67 3.80 5.07
CA LYS A 285 -1.82 4.68 5.26
C LYS A 285 -2.31 4.57 6.70
N CYS A 286 -2.06 5.61 7.50
CA CYS A 286 -2.47 5.70 8.90
C CYS A 286 -3.62 6.69 9.14
N GLY A 287 -4.04 7.45 8.12
CA GLY A 287 -5.18 8.37 8.19
C GLY A 287 -6.45 7.77 7.59
N MET A 288 -7.62 8.25 8.07
CA MET A 288 -8.92 7.96 7.43
C MET A 288 -9.01 8.67 6.08
#